data_908fed9e415bf207e26671d7dd9f7d07
#
_entry.id   908fed9e415bf207e26671d7dd9f7d07
#
_cell.length_a   1.000
_cell.length_b   1.000
_cell.length_c   1.000
_cell.angle_alpha   90.00
_cell.angle_beta   90.00
_cell.angle_gamma   90.00
#
_symmetry.space_group_name_H-M   'P 1'
#
loop_
_entity.id
_entity.type
_entity.pdbx_description
1 polymer ?
#
loop_
_entity_poly.entity_id
_entity_poly.type
_entity_poly.pdbx_seq_one_letter_code
_entity_poly.pdbx_strand_id
1 'polypeptide(L)'
;MSPIAAVLLVALPAAPSPSPTPSPQARPEIAAEVGRGLHAYNAQDLAYYDTALAPDAVYIADDGAIFAGKERVMRLFTRIFGGAQKPHLEMSDLVTGGKGDTAWARFAWTLSGIEHARPGVATVIFERAGSGWQVALIQNTAKGHAMRAASPPPVATPSPGAHKH
;
A
#
# COMPACT_ATOMS: atom_id res chain seq x y z
N MET A 1 0.44 60.39 44.72
CA MET A 1 -0.74 60.01 43.91
C MET A 1 -0.20 59.22 42.68
N SER A 2 -0.23 57.89 42.77
CA SER A 2 0.27 56.99 41.71
C SER A 2 -0.93 56.46 40.89
N PRO A 3 -0.90 56.53 39.53
CA PRO A 3 -1.95 55.89 38.73
C PRO A 3 -1.71 54.40 38.60
N ILE A 4 -2.74 53.62 38.93
CA ILE A 4 -2.81 52.16 38.76
C ILE A 4 -3.12 51.92 37.27
N ALA A 5 -2.17 51.34 36.54
CA ALA A 5 -2.36 50.87 35.18
C ALA A 5 -3.18 49.57 35.17
N ALA A 6 -4.40 49.62 34.66
CA ALA A 6 -5.24 48.43 34.43
C ALA A 6 -4.72 47.70 33.20
N VAL A 7 -4.20 46.47 33.38
CA VAL A 7 -3.83 45.58 32.29
C VAL A 7 -5.12 44.89 31.80
N LEU A 8 -5.54 45.19 30.60
CA LEU A 8 -6.67 44.57 29.93
C LEU A 8 -6.22 43.21 29.34
N LEU A 9 -6.59 42.12 29.98
CA LEU A 9 -6.30 40.77 29.49
C LEU A 9 -7.33 40.43 28.41
N VAL A 10 -6.93 40.54 27.15
CA VAL A 10 -7.73 40.11 26.00
C VAL A 10 -7.64 38.60 25.89
N ALA A 11 -8.72 37.89 26.23
CA ALA A 11 -8.84 36.45 26.00
C ALA A 11 -8.96 36.18 24.49
N LEU A 12 -7.96 35.51 23.91
CA LEU A 12 -8.04 34.99 22.54
C LEU A 12 -9.07 33.85 22.49
N PRO A 13 -9.97 33.85 21.47
CA PRO A 13 -10.89 32.73 21.30
C PRO A 13 -10.09 31.43 21.01
N ALA A 14 -10.39 30.38 21.76
CA ALA A 14 -9.82 29.06 21.51
C ALA A 14 -10.21 28.56 20.12
N ALA A 15 -9.22 28.15 19.32
CA ALA A 15 -9.46 27.55 18.03
C ALA A 15 -10.34 26.30 18.18
N PRO A 16 -11.33 26.06 17.30
CA PRO A 16 -12.16 24.86 17.37
C PRO A 16 -11.27 23.62 17.25
N SER A 17 -11.43 22.68 18.19
CA SER A 17 -10.77 21.39 18.13
C SER A 17 -11.16 20.66 16.84
N PRO A 18 -10.21 20.04 16.11
CA PRO A 18 -10.55 19.30 14.92
C PRO A 18 -11.53 18.17 15.28
N SER A 19 -12.65 18.12 14.56
CA SER A 19 -13.62 17.02 14.71
C SER A 19 -12.91 15.68 14.46
N PRO A 20 -13.18 14.64 15.26
CA PRO A 20 -12.56 13.34 15.02
C PRO A 20 -12.91 12.86 13.62
N THR A 21 -11.88 12.55 12.82
CA THR A 21 -12.06 11.93 11.50
C THR A 21 -12.81 10.61 11.72
N PRO A 22 -13.97 10.40 11.06
CA PRO A 22 -14.71 9.15 11.23
C PRO A 22 -13.80 7.98 10.86
N SER A 23 -13.67 7.02 11.76
CA SER A 23 -12.95 5.77 11.50
C SER A 23 -13.57 5.07 10.28
N PRO A 24 -12.77 4.47 9.38
CA PRO A 24 -13.31 3.72 8.26
C PRO A 24 -14.29 2.67 8.78
N GLN A 25 -15.50 2.65 8.22
CA GLN A 25 -16.49 1.66 8.60
C GLN A 25 -16.01 0.29 8.13
N ALA A 26 -15.78 -0.63 9.07
CA ALA A 26 -15.35 -1.99 8.77
C ALA A 26 -16.34 -2.68 7.81
N ARG A 27 -15.80 -3.40 6.84
CA ARG A 27 -16.56 -4.11 5.80
C ARG A 27 -16.27 -5.62 5.90
N PRO A 28 -17.03 -6.40 6.66
CA PRO A 28 -16.76 -7.83 6.82
C PRO A 28 -16.87 -8.61 5.51
N GLU A 29 -17.72 -8.21 4.58
CA GLU A 29 -17.81 -8.79 3.25
C GLU A 29 -16.53 -8.62 2.43
N ILE A 30 -15.82 -7.48 2.59
CA ILE A 30 -14.54 -7.25 1.93
C ILE A 30 -13.43 -8.06 2.59
N ALA A 31 -13.48 -8.22 3.91
CA ALA A 31 -12.53 -9.10 4.60
C ALA A 31 -12.66 -10.55 4.11
N ALA A 32 -13.89 -11.02 3.84
CA ALA A 32 -14.13 -12.33 3.26
C ALA A 32 -13.58 -12.45 1.81
N GLU A 33 -13.73 -11.38 0.98
CA GLU A 33 -13.15 -11.36 -0.37
C GLU A 33 -11.62 -11.45 -0.33
N VAL A 34 -10.97 -10.66 0.56
CA VAL A 34 -9.52 -10.73 0.74
C VAL A 34 -9.07 -12.12 1.18
N GLY A 35 -9.81 -12.75 2.10
CA GLY A 35 -9.53 -14.12 2.54
C GLY A 35 -9.62 -15.13 1.40
N ARG A 36 -10.64 -15.03 0.52
CA ARG A 36 -10.76 -15.87 -0.68
C ARG A 36 -9.58 -15.65 -1.64
N GLY A 37 -9.20 -14.39 -1.88
CA GLY A 37 -8.04 -14.05 -2.71
C GLY A 37 -6.74 -14.61 -2.18
N LEU A 38 -6.51 -14.54 -0.86
CA LEU A 38 -5.34 -15.13 -0.21
C LEU A 38 -5.31 -16.65 -0.37
N HIS A 39 -6.44 -17.30 -0.13
CA HIS A 39 -6.55 -18.76 -0.33
C HIS A 39 -6.26 -19.14 -1.79
N ALA A 40 -6.86 -18.45 -2.75
CA ALA A 40 -6.65 -18.68 -4.17
C ALA A 40 -5.19 -18.45 -4.59
N TYR A 41 -4.52 -17.43 -4.05
CA TYR A 41 -3.10 -17.20 -4.29
C TYR A 41 -2.25 -18.40 -3.85
N ASN A 42 -2.47 -18.87 -2.62
CA ASN A 42 -1.74 -19.99 -2.06
C ASN A 42 -2.06 -21.32 -2.73
N ALA A 43 -3.29 -21.46 -3.24
CA ALA A 43 -3.72 -22.60 -4.06
C ALA A 43 -3.28 -22.47 -5.54
N GLN A 44 -2.73 -21.32 -5.97
CA GLN A 44 -2.38 -21.00 -7.37
C GLN A 44 -3.60 -21.12 -8.30
N ASP A 45 -4.78 -20.76 -7.80
CA ASP A 45 -6.06 -20.86 -8.50
C ASP A 45 -6.27 -19.67 -9.45
N LEU A 46 -5.91 -19.85 -10.72
CA LEU A 46 -6.13 -18.86 -11.77
C LEU A 46 -7.62 -18.66 -12.08
N ALA A 47 -8.46 -19.68 -11.91
CA ALA A 47 -9.89 -19.57 -12.21
C ALA A 47 -10.59 -18.59 -11.27
N TYR A 48 -10.18 -18.57 -10.00
CA TYR A 48 -10.64 -17.56 -9.05
C TYR A 48 -10.32 -16.14 -9.56
N TYR A 49 -9.06 -15.88 -9.93
CA TYR A 49 -8.64 -14.55 -10.38
C TYR A 49 -9.31 -14.13 -11.69
N ASP A 50 -9.59 -15.08 -12.58
CA ASP A 50 -10.33 -14.79 -13.80
C ASP A 50 -11.75 -14.29 -13.52
N THR A 51 -12.37 -14.72 -12.43
CA THR A 51 -13.70 -14.24 -12.01
C THR A 51 -13.64 -13.00 -11.15
N ALA A 52 -12.64 -12.91 -10.25
CA ALA A 52 -12.57 -11.86 -9.24
C ALA A 52 -12.04 -10.52 -9.77
N LEU A 53 -11.25 -10.51 -10.85
CA LEU A 53 -10.69 -9.28 -11.42
C LEU A 53 -11.72 -8.56 -12.30
N ALA A 54 -11.85 -7.25 -12.13
CA ALA A 54 -12.57 -6.38 -13.05
C ALA A 54 -11.90 -6.38 -14.44
N PRO A 55 -12.63 -6.13 -15.54
CA PRO A 55 -12.06 -6.14 -16.91
C PRO A 55 -10.87 -5.18 -17.09
N ASP A 56 -10.92 -4.05 -16.42
CA ASP A 56 -9.89 -2.99 -16.42
C ASP A 56 -8.98 -2.98 -15.18
N ALA A 57 -9.00 -4.07 -14.39
CA ALA A 57 -8.21 -4.19 -13.18
C ALA A 57 -6.74 -3.82 -13.38
N VAL A 58 -6.16 -3.15 -12.40
CA VAL A 58 -4.75 -2.75 -12.38
C VAL A 58 -4.01 -3.48 -11.26
N TYR A 59 -2.85 -4.04 -11.57
CA TYR A 59 -1.93 -4.59 -10.59
C TYR A 59 -0.64 -3.79 -10.62
N ILE A 60 -0.24 -3.25 -9.47
CA ILE A 60 1.03 -2.56 -9.26
C ILE A 60 1.89 -3.47 -8.39
N ALA A 61 2.99 -3.95 -8.96
CA ALA A 61 3.93 -4.81 -8.28
C ALA A 61 4.77 -4.04 -7.25
N ASP A 62 5.43 -4.75 -6.38
CA ASP A 62 6.24 -4.18 -5.29
C ASP A 62 7.52 -3.46 -5.77
N ASP A 63 7.93 -3.69 -7.01
CA ASP A 63 9.01 -2.97 -7.72
C ASP A 63 8.50 -1.76 -8.51
N GLY A 64 7.19 -1.50 -8.51
CA GLY A 64 6.54 -0.41 -9.23
C GLY A 64 6.11 -0.76 -10.65
N ALA A 65 6.31 -1.99 -11.15
CA ALA A 65 5.80 -2.41 -12.45
C ALA A 65 4.26 -2.41 -12.47
N ILE A 66 3.68 -1.88 -13.56
CA ILE A 66 2.23 -1.70 -13.71
C ILE A 66 1.68 -2.65 -14.79
N PHE A 67 0.68 -3.44 -14.41
CA PHE A 67 -0.06 -4.33 -15.30
C PHE A 67 -1.52 -3.84 -15.36
N ALA A 68 -1.89 -3.15 -16.43
CA ALA A 68 -3.22 -2.61 -16.64
C ALA A 68 -4.06 -3.50 -17.55
N GLY A 69 -5.29 -3.78 -17.12
CA GLY A 69 -6.24 -4.68 -17.74
C GLY A 69 -6.09 -6.13 -17.26
N LYS A 70 -7.26 -6.77 -17.03
CA LYS A 70 -7.37 -8.14 -16.53
C LYS A 70 -6.45 -9.13 -17.25
N GLU A 71 -6.40 -9.10 -18.56
CA GLU A 71 -5.55 -10.01 -19.34
C GLU A 71 -4.06 -9.92 -18.98
N ARG A 72 -3.56 -8.70 -18.75
CA ARG A 72 -2.14 -8.51 -18.36
C ARG A 72 -1.88 -9.02 -16.96
N VAL A 73 -2.82 -8.79 -16.04
CA VAL A 73 -2.75 -9.30 -14.68
C VAL A 73 -2.80 -10.84 -14.67
N MET A 74 -3.68 -11.45 -15.45
CA MET A 74 -3.77 -12.90 -15.59
C MET A 74 -2.49 -13.51 -16.17
N ARG A 75 -1.88 -12.90 -17.17
CA ARG A 75 -0.57 -13.35 -17.69
C ARG A 75 0.53 -13.27 -16.63
N LEU A 76 0.52 -12.24 -15.78
CA LEU A 76 1.44 -12.14 -14.65
C LEU A 76 1.25 -13.31 -13.68
N PHE A 77 0.01 -13.57 -13.23
CA PHE A 77 -0.29 -14.66 -12.29
C PHE A 77 0.02 -16.03 -12.89
N THR A 78 -0.28 -16.24 -14.18
CA THR A 78 0.11 -17.47 -14.90
C THR A 78 1.62 -17.71 -14.84
N ARG A 79 2.42 -16.65 -15.01
CA ARG A 79 3.89 -16.74 -14.91
C ARG A 79 4.35 -17.04 -13.48
N ILE A 80 3.78 -16.35 -12.49
CA ILE A 80 4.13 -16.54 -11.07
C ILE A 80 3.82 -17.97 -10.64
N PHE A 81 2.62 -18.45 -10.94
CA PHE A 81 2.15 -19.76 -10.50
C PHE A 81 2.76 -20.92 -11.32
N GLY A 82 3.10 -20.68 -12.59
CA GLY A 82 3.78 -21.65 -13.46
C GLY A 82 5.29 -21.76 -13.21
N GLY A 83 5.88 -20.91 -12.37
CA GLY A 83 7.29 -20.93 -12.04
C GLY A 83 7.70 -22.12 -11.19
N ALA A 84 9.03 -22.38 -11.13
CA ALA A 84 9.60 -23.44 -10.31
C ALA A 84 9.44 -23.18 -8.79
N GLN A 85 9.49 -21.89 -8.39
CA GLN A 85 9.24 -21.48 -7.02
C GLN A 85 7.72 -21.47 -6.76
N LYS A 86 7.35 -21.87 -5.55
CA LYS A 86 5.95 -21.90 -5.11
C LYS A 86 5.73 -20.82 -4.06
N PRO A 87 5.42 -19.59 -4.48
CA PRO A 87 5.22 -18.50 -3.54
C PRO A 87 4.04 -18.80 -2.63
N HIS A 88 4.23 -18.50 -1.34
CA HIS A 88 3.21 -18.59 -0.30
C HIS A 88 3.07 -17.24 0.36
N LEU A 89 1.84 -16.75 0.47
CA LEU A 89 1.49 -15.45 1.01
C LEU A 89 0.83 -15.62 2.38
N GLU A 90 1.37 -14.96 3.38
CA GLU A 90 0.75 -14.77 4.69
C GLU A 90 0.26 -13.32 4.82
N MET A 91 -0.84 -13.13 5.54
CA MET A 91 -1.46 -11.81 5.74
C MET A 91 -1.67 -11.52 7.21
N SER A 92 -1.44 -10.26 7.61
CA SER A 92 -1.77 -9.71 8.92
C SER A 92 -2.29 -8.27 8.81
N ASP A 93 -2.77 -7.73 9.92
CA ASP A 93 -3.17 -6.32 10.06
C ASP A 93 -4.20 -5.86 9.02
N LEU A 94 -5.17 -6.72 8.70
CA LEU A 94 -6.23 -6.41 7.75
C LEU A 94 -7.14 -5.31 8.27
N VAL A 95 -7.25 -4.25 7.49
CA VAL A 95 -8.20 -3.15 7.69
C VAL A 95 -9.03 -3.01 6.42
N THR A 96 -10.34 -2.90 6.56
CA THR A 96 -11.27 -2.70 5.44
C THR A 96 -12.07 -1.44 5.64
N GLY A 97 -12.54 -0.85 4.55
CA GLY A 97 -13.41 0.31 4.56
C GLY A 97 -14.07 0.51 3.21
N GLY A 98 -14.83 1.59 3.06
CA GLY A 98 -15.46 1.94 1.80
C GLY A 98 -16.78 2.66 1.95
N LYS A 99 -17.34 3.11 0.82
CA LYS A 99 -18.63 3.80 0.78
C LYS A 99 -19.33 3.47 -0.54
N GLY A 100 -20.64 3.14 -0.46
CA GLY A 100 -21.43 2.81 -1.65
C GLY A 100 -20.87 1.58 -2.37
N ASP A 101 -20.62 1.74 -3.65
CA ASP A 101 -20.16 0.68 -4.57
C ASP A 101 -18.63 0.57 -4.66
N THR A 102 -17.90 1.32 -3.84
CA THR A 102 -16.45 1.22 -3.75
C THR A 102 -16.03 0.82 -2.35
N ALA A 103 -15.13 -0.14 -2.25
CA ALA A 103 -14.54 -0.59 -1.00
C ALA A 103 -13.03 -0.79 -1.15
N TRP A 104 -12.34 -0.88 -0.03
CA TRP A 104 -10.91 -1.11 -0.01
C TRP A 104 -10.50 -2.00 1.15
N ALA A 105 -9.39 -2.66 0.97
CA ALA A 105 -8.67 -3.37 2.01
C ALA A 105 -7.20 -2.96 2.02
N ARG A 106 -6.60 -2.90 3.19
CA ARG A 106 -5.16 -2.77 3.40
C ARG A 106 -4.70 -3.82 4.37
N PHE A 107 -3.61 -4.49 4.07
CA PHE A 107 -3.02 -5.50 4.95
C PHE A 107 -1.50 -5.56 4.80
N ALA A 108 -0.83 -6.04 5.85
CA ALA A 108 0.56 -6.45 5.74
C ALA A 108 0.63 -7.86 5.17
N TRP A 109 1.67 -8.13 4.38
CA TRP A 109 1.91 -9.45 3.81
C TRP A 109 3.37 -9.87 3.99
N THR A 110 3.57 -11.18 4.04
CA THR A 110 4.89 -11.82 3.94
C THR A 110 4.81 -12.86 2.82
N LEU A 111 5.67 -12.71 1.82
CA LEU A 111 5.82 -13.66 0.72
C LEU A 111 7.00 -14.58 1.02
N SER A 112 6.75 -15.88 1.11
CA SER A 112 7.73 -16.95 1.31
C SER A 112 7.67 -17.95 0.16
N GLY A 113 8.43 -19.05 0.23
CA GLY A 113 8.49 -20.03 -0.87
C GLY A 113 9.25 -19.53 -2.11
N ILE A 114 9.97 -18.42 -1.97
CA ILE A 114 10.89 -17.81 -2.94
C ILE A 114 12.28 -17.73 -2.32
N GLU A 115 13.31 -17.36 -3.11
CA GLU A 115 14.69 -17.33 -2.66
C GLU A 115 14.90 -16.61 -1.32
N HIS A 116 14.24 -15.43 -1.18
CA HIS A 116 14.27 -14.66 0.07
C HIS A 116 12.85 -14.22 0.44
N ALA A 117 12.42 -14.52 1.66
CA ALA A 117 11.14 -14.04 2.16
C ALA A 117 11.09 -12.50 2.18
N ARG A 118 9.98 -11.93 1.71
CA ARG A 118 9.81 -10.49 1.60
C ARG A 118 8.54 -10.04 2.31
N PRO A 119 8.63 -9.10 3.25
CA PRO A 119 7.45 -8.45 3.81
C PRO A 119 7.02 -7.23 3.00
N GLY A 120 5.74 -6.90 3.05
CA GLY A 120 5.21 -5.72 2.40
C GLY A 120 3.86 -5.28 2.95
N VAL A 121 3.26 -4.34 2.24
CA VAL A 121 1.88 -3.88 2.45
C VAL A 121 1.16 -3.90 1.12
N ALA A 122 -0.08 -4.35 1.11
CA ALA A 122 -0.96 -4.27 -0.05
C ALA A 122 -2.14 -3.36 0.24
N THR A 123 -2.60 -2.67 -0.79
CA THR A 123 -3.91 -2.02 -0.85
C THR A 123 -4.69 -2.64 -2.01
N VAL A 124 -5.92 -3.03 -1.76
CA VAL A 124 -6.82 -3.59 -2.76
C VAL A 124 -8.07 -2.72 -2.81
N ILE A 125 -8.44 -2.29 -4.00
CA ILE A 125 -9.69 -1.58 -4.26
C ILE A 125 -10.67 -2.56 -4.89
N PHE A 126 -11.90 -2.53 -4.40
CA PHE A 126 -13.00 -3.32 -4.89
C PHE A 126 -14.11 -2.41 -5.41
N GLU A 127 -14.73 -2.83 -6.48
CA GLU A 127 -15.93 -2.21 -7.04
C GLU A 127 -17.07 -3.21 -7.07
N ARG A 128 -18.29 -2.70 -6.91
CA ARG A 128 -19.48 -3.54 -6.95
C ARG A 128 -19.77 -3.99 -8.37
N ALA A 129 -19.96 -5.30 -8.52
CA ALA A 129 -20.35 -5.92 -9.79
C ALA A 129 -21.58 -6.81 -9.55
N GLY A 130 -22.75 -6.33 -9.92
CA GLY A 130 -24.02 -7.00 -9.60
C GLY A 130 -24.22 -7.15 -8.09
N SER A 131 -24.37 -8.37 -7.60
CA SER A 131 -24.53 -8.66 -6.18
C SER A 131 -23.18 -8.88 -5.44
N GLY A 132 -22.05 -8.94 -6.18
CA GLY A 132 -20.72 -9.23 -5.63
C GLY A 132 -19.75 -8.05 -5.69
N TRP A 133 -18.48 -8.36 -5.47
CA TRP A 133 -17.38 -7.43 -5.57
C TRP A 133 -16.33 -7.95 -6.55
N GLN A 134 -15.78 -7.04 -7.36
CA GLN A 134 -14.62 -7.33 -8.21
C GLN A 134 -13.44 -6.46 -7.79
N VAL A 135 -12.25 -6.98 -7.99
CA VAL A 135 -10.99 -6.28 -7.72
C VAL A 135 -10.69 -5.34 -8.88
N ALA A 136 -10.69 -4.04 -8.60
CA ALA A 136 -10.33 -3.00 -9.56
C ALA A 136 -8.84 -2.64 -9.50
N LEU A 137 -8.22 -2.72 -8.32
CA LEU A 137 -6.79 -2.43 -8.17
C LEU A 137 -6.17 -3.27 -7.06
N ILE A 138 -4.97 -3.77 -7.32
CA ILE A 138 -4.07 -4.32 -6.30
C ILE A 138 -2.77 -3.53 -6.38
N GLN A 139 -2.36 -2.89 -5.28
CA GLN A 139 -1.08 -2.22 -5.16
C GLN A 139 -0.26 -2.88 -4.06
N ASN A 140 0.98 -3.23 -4.38
CA ASN A 140 1.93 -3.80 -3.44
C ASN A 140 3.09 -2.83 -3.20
N THR A 141 3.62 -2.85 -1.98
CA THR A 141 4.80 -2.10 -1.58
C THR A 141 5.65 -2.99 -0.70
N ALA A 142 6.85 -3.34 -1.13
CA ALA A 142 7.79 -4.09 -0.31
C ALA A 142 8.29 -3.25 0.88
N LYS A 143 8.34 -3.86 2.07
CA LYS A 143 9.03 -3.27 3.22
C LYS A 143 10.52 -3.65 3.13
N GLY A 144 11.42 -2.69 3.35
CA GLY A 144 12.85 -2.98 3.45
C GLY A 144 13.71 -2.48 2.30
N HIS A 145 13.17 -1.88 1.27
CA HIS A 145 13.91 -0.92 0.45
C HIS A 145 13.92 0.43 1.18
N ALA A 146 14.60 0.47 2.38
CA ALA A 146 15.08 1.75 2.84
C ALA A 146 15.84 2.33 1.64
N MET A 147 15.37 3.47 1.12
CA MET A 147 16.13 4.24 0.16
C MET A 147 17.54 4.32 0.74
N ARG A 148 18.48 3.62 0.12
CA ARG A 148 19.89 3.77 0.44
C ARG A 148 20.13 5.24 0.21
N ALA A 149 20.25 6.01 1.30
CA ALA A 149 20.52 7.42 1.22
C ALA A 149 21.72 7.53 0.30
N ALA A 150 21.55 8.25 -0.81
CA ALA A 150 22.63 8.46 -1.75
C ALA A 150 23.80 8.97 -0.92
N SER A 151 24.87 8.21 -0.89
CA SER A 151 26.09 8.64 -0.19
C SER A 151 26.43 10.02 -0.71
N PRO A 152 26.62 11.04 0.13
CA PRO A 152 26.99 12.35 -0.36
C PRO A 152 28.21 12.19 -1.26
N PRO A 153 28.31 12.93 -2.38
CA PRO A 153 29.45 12.86 -3.27
C PRO A 153 30.73 13.12 -2.46
N PRO A 154 31.83 12.43 -2.75
CA PRO A 154 33.07 12.62 -2.05
C PRO A 154 33.45 14.12 -2.11
N VAL A 155 33.64 14.73 -0.95
CA VAL A 155 34.12 16.11 -0.85
C VAL A 155 35.49 16.15 -1.53
N ALA A 156 35.59 16.89 -2.62
CA ALA A 156 36.84 17.09 -3.32
C ALA A 156 37.83 17.76 -2.33
N THR A 157 38.86 17.03 -1.95
CA THR A 157 39.97 17.55 -1.14
C THR A 157 40.73 18.59 -2.00
N PRO A 158 40.87 19.85 -1.57
CA PRO A 158 41.62 20.82 -2.35
C PRO A 158 43.08 20.33 -2.45
N SER A 159 43.55 20.24 -3.70
CA SER A 159 44.96 19.91 -4.00
C SER A 159 45.89 20.94 -3.34
N PRO A 160 46.91 20.56 -2.62
CA PRO A 160 47.87 21.53 -2.05
C PRO A 160 48.61 22.21 -3.21
N GLY A 161 48.48 23.54 -3.25
CA GLY A 161 49.04 24.37 -4.28
C GLY A 161 50.57 24.17 -4.44
N ALA A 162 50.98 23.96 -5.69
CA ALA A 162 52.37 23.98 -6.08
C ALA A 162 52.93 25.39 -5.90
N HIS A 163 53.72 25.60 -4.86
CA HIS A 163 54.60 26.76 -4.75
C HIS A 163 55.72 26.59 -5.79
N LYS A 164 55.70 27.43 -6.82
CA LYS A 164 56.86 27.62 -7.69
C LYS A 164 57.78 28.66 -7.06
N HIS A 165 59.03 28.28 -6.87
CA HIS A 165 60.18 29.16 -6.72
C HIS A 165 60.51 29.86 -8.05
#